data_a814ebda2d11434deae3e0783d264bce
#
_entry.id   a814ebda2d11434deae3e0783d264bce
#
_cell.length_a   1.000
_cell.length_b   1.000
_cell.length_c   1.000
_cell.angle_alpha   90.00
_cell.angle_beta   90.00
_cell.angle_gamma   90.00
#
_symmetry.space_group_name_H-M   'P 1'
#
loop_
_entity.id
_entity.type
_entity.pdbx_description
1 polymer ?
#
loop_
_entity_poly.entity_id
_entity_poly.type
_entity_poly.pdbx_seq_one_letter_code
_entity_poly.pdbx_strand_id
1 'polypeptide(L)'
;MICMVISVTFLRFVLKVDFGSKLPLVYLAAVLGGIMGISMGFFVGSFRIKEGLKMSVVLAVSMTCCFFSGLMSNTMKGTVAEHCPIFNEINPAAVISDSFYCLNLYEDYRRFTVKIISMAIYTVLFTLGGYVLTRRRKYASL
;
A
#
# COMPACT_ATOMS: atom_id res chain seq x y z
N MET A 1 -2.31 12.86 -1.40
CA MET A 1 -1.84 12.86 -2.81
C MET A 1 -0.67 13.82 -3.01
N ILE A 2 -0.81 15.11 -2.68
CA ILE A 2 0.27 16.12 -2.84
C ILE A 2 1.56 15.67 -2.14
N CYS A 3 1.49 15.18 -0.91
CA CYS A 3 2.66 14.69 -0.16
C CYS A 3 3.40 13.55 -0.89
N MET A 4 2.68 12.65 -1.58
CA MET A 4 3.31 11.57 -2.35
C MET A 4 4.11 12.11 -3.54
N VAL A 5 3.53 13.07 -4.26
CA VAL A 5 4.22 13.73 -5.38
C VAL A 5 5.45 14.47 -4.89
N ILE A 6 5.32 15.22 -3.78
CA ILE A 6 6.45 15.94 -3.16
C ILE A 6 7.54 14.95 -2.73
N SER A 7 7.18 13.82 -2.08
CA SER A 7 8.16 12.81 -1.64
C SER A 7 8.94 12.19 -2.81
N VAL A 8 8.25 11.81 -3.88
CA VAL A 8 8.91 11.23 -5.07
C VAL A 8 9.81 12.27 -5.75
N THR A 9 9.34 13.52 -5.84
CA THR A 9 10.12 14.64 -6.39
C THR A 9 11.37 14.92 -5.56
N PHE A 10 11.22 14.92 -4.22
CA PHE A 10 12.33 15.10 -3.29
C PHE A 10 13.39 13.98 -3.43
N LEU A 11 12.96 12.72 -3.49
CA LEU A 11 13.85 11.58 -3.71
C LEU A 11 14.66 11.73 -5.01
N ARG A 12 14.01 12.20 -6.07
CA ARG A 12 14.63 12.40 -7.37
C ARG A 12 15.63 13.54 -7.38
N PHE A 13 15.20 14.74 -6.93
CA PHE A 13 15.98 15.98 -7.10
C PHE A 13 16.99 16.21 -5.98
N VAL A 14 16.67 15.84 -4.74
CA VAL A 14 17.53 16.09 -3.58
C VAL A 14 18.44 14.90 -3.30
N LEU A 15 17.90 13.69 -3.24
CA LEU A 15 18.67 12.48 -2.98
C LEU A 15 19.29 11.87 -4.24
N LYS A 16 18.97 12.43 -5.43
CA LYS A 16 19.50 11.98 -6.73
C LYS A 16 19.36 10.46 -6.93
N VAL A 17 18.27 9.89 -6.40
CA VAL A 17 17.96 8.49 -6.64
C VAL A 17 17.67 8.30 -8.12
N ASP A 18 18.45 7.44 -8.75
CA ASP A 18 18.28 7.18 -10.18
C ASP A 18 17.11 6.21 -10.40
N PHE A 19 15.98 6.76 -10.82
CA PHE A 19 14.79 5.99 -11.21
C PHE A 19 14.81 5.61 -12.71
N GLY A 20 15.96 5.83 -13.39
CA GLY A 20 16.11 5.60 -14.82
C GLY A 20 15.14 6.43 -15.67
N SER A 21 14.87 5.98 -16.88
CA SER A 21 13.94 6.63 -17.83
C SER A 21 12.45 6.40 -17.52
N LYS A 22 12.11 5.73 -16.38
CA LYS A 22 10.76 5.23 -16.06
C LYS A 22 10.02 6.08 -15.03
N LEU A 23 10.43 7.34 -14.86
CA LEU A 23 9.82 8.30 -13.93
C LEU A 23 8.28 8.32 -13.93
N PRO A 24 7.58 8.37 -15.08
CA PRO A 24 6.12 8.42 -15.07
C PRO A 24 5.49 7.18 -14.44
N LEU A 25 6.12 6.01 -14.58
CA LEU A 25 5.65 4.77 -13.96
C LEU A 25 5.85 4.77 -12.44
N VAL A 26 6.93 5.39 -11.96
CA VAL A 26 7.17 5.57 -10.52
C VAL A 26 6.11 6.49 -9.90
N TYR A 27 5.77 7.60 -10.56
CA TYR A 27 4.70 8.47 -10.11
C TYR A 27 3.34 7.76 -10.12
N LEU A 28 3.05 6.97 -11.14
CA LEU A 28 1.83 6.18 -11.22
C LEU A 28 1.74 5.18 -10.06
N ALA A 29 2.81 4.45 -9.77
CA ALA A 29 2.87 3.52 -8.65
C ALA A 29 2.68 4.23 -7.29
N ALA A 30 3.32 5.40 -7.11
CA ALA A 30 3.19 6.21 -5.89
C ALA A 30 1.76 6.72 -5.69
N VAL A 31 1.12 7.22 -6.75
CA VAL A 31 -0.26 7.71 -6.70
C VAL A 31 -1.23 6.58 -6.39
N LEU A 32 -1.13 5.44 -7.07
CA LEU A 32 -1.97 4.27 -6.82
C LEU A 32 -1.76 3.70 -5.42
N GLY A 33 -0.51 3.61 -4.96
CA GLY A 33 -0.19 3.20 -3.59
C GLY A 33 -0.80 4.14 -2.55
N GLY A 34 -0.78 5.44 -2.81
CA GLY A 34 -1.44 6.44 -1.96
C GLY A 34 -2.96 6.28 -1.91
N ILE A 35 -3.61 6.05 -3.06
CA ILE A 35 -5.06 5.80 -3.13
C ILE A 35 -5.41 4.52 -2.37
N MET A 36 -4.63 3.45 -2.54
CA MET A 36 -4.82 2.20 -1.82
C MET A 36 -4.68 2.38 -0.29
N GLY A 37 -3.68 3.15 0.15
CA GLY A 37 -3.50 3.48 1.57
C GLY A 37 -4.68 4.26 2.16
N ILE A 38 -5.21 5.25 1.42
CA ILE A 38 -6.41 6.00 1.81
C ILE A 38 -7.62 5.07 1.91
N SER A 39 -7.82 4.18 0.94
CA SER A 39 -8.92 3.21 0.93
C SER A 39 -8.85 2.24 2.11
N MET A 40 -7.65 1.79 2.46
CA MET A 40 -7.42 0.95 3.65
C MET A 40 -7.73 1.73 4.93
N GLY A 41 -7.30 2.97 5.04
CA GLY A 41 -7.62 3.84 6.17
C GLY A 41 -9.13 4.09 6.30
N PHE A 42 -9.82 4.31 5.18
CA PHE A 42 -11.30 4.43 5.14
C PHE A 42 -11.97 3.15 5.62
N PHE A 43 -11.52 1.98 5.17
CA PHE A 43 -12.04 0.69 5.60
C PHE A 43 -11.91 0.50 7.12
N VAL A 44 -10.70 0.70 7.68
CA VAL A 44 -10.47 0.59 9.13
C VAL A 44 -11.27 1.65 9.90
N GLY A 45 -11.34 2.88 9.39
CA GLY A 45 -12.15 3.97 9.96
C GLY A 45 -13.65 3.66 10.03
N SER A 46 -14.13 2.75 9.16
CA SER A 46 -15.53 2.33 9.11
C SER A 46 -15.93 1.37 10.24
N PHE A 47 -14.99 0.80 10.99
CA PHE A 47 -15.32 -0.05 12.15
C PHE A 47 -15.90 0.77 13.32
N ARG A 48 -16.80 0.14 14.08
CA ARG A 48 -17.43 0.72 15.29
C ARG A 48 -16.53 0.57 16.52
N ILE A 49 -15.40 1.28 16.52
CA ILE A 49 -14.44 1.25 17.62
C ILE A 49 -14.27 2.71 18.11
N LYS A 50 -13.92 2.91 19.39
CA LYS A 50 -13.60 4.22 19.94
C LYS A 50 -12.47 4.88 19.14
N GLU A 51 -12.53 6.20 18.92
CA GLU A 51 -11.60 6.92 18.02
C GLU A 51 -10.13 6.73 18.38
N GLY A 52 -9.81 6.74 19.67
CA GLY A 52 -8.44 6.45 20.14
C GLY A 52 -7.96 5.05 19.79
N LEU A 53 -8.83 4.05 19.89
CA LEU A 53 -8.50 2.67 19.50
C LEU A 53 -8.36 2.51 17.99
N LYS A 54 -9.12 3.27 17.19
CA LYS A 54 -8.96 3.24 15.72
C LYS A 54 -7.56 3.63 15.29
N MET A 55 -7.03 4.70 15.88
CA MET A 55 -5.68 5.17 15.58
C MET A 55 -4.63 4.11 15.92
N SER A 56 -4.76 3.49 17.10
CA SER A 56 -3.87 2.42 17.54
C SER A 56 -3.94 1.20 16.61
N VAL A 57 -5.15 0.80 16.18
CA VAL A 57 -5.33 -0.32 15.24
C VAL A 57 -4.72 -0.01 13.88
N VAL A 58 -4.95 1.19 13.33
CA VAL A 58 -4.35 1.60 12.05
C VAL A 58 -2.83 1.57 12.13
N LEU A 59 -2.25 2.12 13.20
CA LEU A 59 -0.80 2.11 13.40
C LEU A 59 -0.26 0.69 13.54
N ALA A 60 -0.90 -0.15 14.36
CA ALA A 60 -0.46 -1.53 14.56
C ALA A 60 -0.51 -2.34 13.25
N VAL A 61 -1.61 -2.25 12.49
CA VAL A 61 -1.76 -2.94 11.21
C VAL A 61 -0.74 -2.42 10.20
N SER A 62 -0.57 -1.11 10.08
CA SER A 62 0.39 -0.52 9.15
C SER A 62 1.82 -0.92 9.46
N MET A 63 2.22 -0.85 10.74
CA MET A 63 3.56 -1.26 11.19
C MET A 63 3.81 -2.74 10.94
N THR A 64 2.83 -3.59 11.23
CA THR A 64 2.91 -5.04 10.96
C THR A 64 3.06 -5.32 9.47
N CYS A 65 2.26 -4.68 8.63
CA CYS A 65 2.36 -4.81 7.17
C CYS A 65 3.73 -4.34 6.65
N CYS A 66 4.25 -3.21 7.13
CA CYS A 66 5.57 -2.70 6.76
C CYS A 66 6.71 -3.61 7.22
N PHE A 67 6.60 -4.19 8.41
CA PHE A 67 7.59 -5.12 8.94
C PHE A 67 7.70 -6.37 8.06
N PHE A 68 6.58 -7.01 7.75
CA PHE A 68 6.55 -8.21 6.92
C PHE A 68 6.83 -7.95 5.44
N SER A 69 6.64 -6.72 4.94
CA SER A 69 7.02 -6.36 3.57
C SER A 69 8.52 -6.21 3.36
N GLY A 70 9.30 -6.28 4.44
CA GLY A 70 10.75 -6.11 4.39
C GLY A 70 11.22 -4.65 4.35
N LEU A 71 10.34 -3.68 4.57
CA LEU A 71 10.70 -2.27 4.61
C LEU A 71 11.55 -1.92 5.84
N MET A 72 11.41 -2.67 6.93
CA MET A 72 12.21 -2.49 8.14
C MET A 72 13.42 -3.43 8.23
N SER A 73 13.38 -4.59 7.55
CA SER A 73 14.48 -5.56 7.56
C SER A 73 14.50 -6.34 6.25
N ASN A 74 15.59 -6.25 5.52
CA ASN A 74 15.78 -6.96 4.24
C ASN A 74 15.66 -8.49 4.39
N THR A 75 16.02 -9.03 5.56
CA THR A 75 15.98 -10.47 5.85
C THR A 75 14.55 -10.99 5.95
N MET A 76 13.62 -10.15 6.48
CA MET A 76 12.23 -10.55 6.69
C MET A 76 11.48 -10.87 5.39
N LYS A 77 11.75 -10.11 4.32
CA LYS A 77 11.12 -10.37 3.03
C LYS A 77 11.50 -11.76 2.48
N GLY A 78 12.76 -12.15 2.62
CA GLY A 78 13.24 -13.48 2.24
C GLY A 78 12.59 -14.59 3.06
N THR A 79 12.60 -14.45 4.39
CA THR A 79 12.00 -15.43 5.31
C THR A 79 10.50 -15.61 5.08
N VAL A 80 9.76 -14.52 4.86
CA VAL A 80 8.33 -14.59 4.53
C VAL A 80 8.10 -15.21 3.15
N ALA A 81 8.95 -14.95 2.16
CA ALA A 81 8.86 -15.56 0.84
C ALA A 81 9.10 -17.07 0.87
N GLU A 82 9.98 -17.56 1.76
CA GLU A 82 10.28 -18.97 1.93
C GLU A 82 9.18 -19.74 2.68
N HIS A 83 8.61 -19.13 3.73
CA HIS A 83 7.65 -19.81 4.62
C HIS A 83 6.19 -19.56 4.24
N CYS A 84 5.86 -18.37 3.75
CA CYS A 84 4.49 -17.98 3.41
C CYS A 84 4.47 -17.03 2.21
N PRO A 85 4.72 -17.50 0.97
CA PRO A 85 4.76 -16.64 -0.23
C PRO A 85 3.44 -15.91 -0.47
N ILE A 86 2.30 -16.52 -0.11
CA ILE A 86 0.95 -15.94 -0.23
C ILE A 86 0.82 -14.66 0.61
N PHE A 87 1.48 -14.59 1.77
CA PHE A 87 1.43 -13.43 2.63
C PHE A 87 2.04 -12.18 1.99
N ASN A 88 3.09 -12.33 1.20
CA ASN A 88 3.69 -11.24 0.42
C ASN A 88 2.77 -10.71 -0.68
N GLU A 89 1.89 -11.55 -1.21
CA GLU A 89 0.92 -11.12 -2.22
C GLU A 89 -0.32 -10.47 -1.61
N ILE A 90 -0.73 -10.92 -0.42
CA ILE A 90 -1.89 -10.37 0.30
C ILE A 90 -1.54 -9.07 1.02
N ASN A 91 -0.28 -8.89 1.44
CA ASN A 91 0.16 -7.72 2.18
C ASN A 91 0.19 -6.46 1.29
N PRO A 92 -0.66 -5.45 1.55
CA PRO A 92 -0.72 -4.24 0.74
C PRO A 92 0.62 -3.48 0.70
N ALA A 93 1.37 -3.46 1.80
CA ALA A 93 2.68 -2.81 1.84
C ALA A 93 3.72 -3.55 1.01
N ALA A 94 3.66 -4.89 0.94
CA ALA A 94 4.53 -5.68 0.09
C ALA A 94 4.23 -5.45 -1.40
N VAL A 95 2.96 -5.36 -1.78
CA VAL A 95 2.55 -5.09 -3.18
C VAL A 95 3.06 -3.72 -3.64
N ILE A 96 2.96 -2.67 -2.79
CA ILE A 96 3.50 -1.34 -3.08
C ILE A 96 5.03 -1.42 -3.24
N SER A 97 5.71 -1.99 -2.27
CA SER A 97 7.16 -2.14 -2.25
C SER A 97 7.66 -2.91 -3.49
N ASP A 98 7.01 -4.02 -3.84
CA ASP A 98 7.35 -4.82 -5.01
C ASP A 98 7.18 -4.06 -6.33
N SER A 99 6.19 -3.17 -6.44
CA SER A 99 6.01 -2.37 -7.64
C SER A 99 7.21 -1.46 -7.91
N PHE A 100 7.80 -0.88 -6.85
CA PHE A 100 9.04 -0.09 -6.96
C PHE A 100 10.26 -0.95 -7.26
N TYR A 101 10.36 -2.14 -6.66
CA TYR A 101 11.46 -3.08 -6.96
C TYR A 101 11.41 -3.57 -8.41
N CYS A 102 10.20 -3.87 -8.95
CA CYS A 102 10.04 -4.27 -10.35
C CYS A 102 10.50 -3.19 -11.33
N LEU A 103 10.33 -1.90 -11.00
CA LEU A 103 10.78 -0.81 -11.86
C LEU A 103 12.29 -0.56 -11.76
N ASN A 104 12.85 -0.60 -10.55
CA ASN A 104 14.22 -0.16 -10.30
C ASN A 104 15.27 -1.28 -10.42
N LEU A 105 14.94 -2.51 -9.97
CA LEU A 105 15.89 -3.62 -9.96
C LEU A 105 15.72 -4.61 -11.10
N TYR A 106 14.47 -4.97 -11.43
CA TYR A 106 14.22 -6.11 -12.32
C TYR A 106 13.87 -5.71 -13.75
N GLU A 107 13.53 -4.42 -13.98
CA GLU A 107 13.06 -3.92 -15.28
C GLU A 107 11.93 -4.75 -15.91
N ASP A 108 11.17 -5.48 -15.07
CA ASP A 108 10.13 -6.42 -15.49
C ASP A 108 8.76 -5.73 -15.53
N TYR A 109 8.40 -5.25 -16.71
CA TYR A 109 7.11 -4.59 -16.95
C TYR A 109 5.91 -5.51 -16.72
N ARG A 110 6.04 -6.80 -16.97
CA ARG A 110 4.95 -7.75 -16.79
C ARG A 110 4.60 -7.89 -15.30
N ARG A 111 5.60 -8.06 -14.45
CA ARG A 111 5.40 -8.11 -12.99
C ARG A 111 4.88 -6.78 -12.45
N PHE A 112 5.41 -5.67 -12.95
CA PHE A 112 4.92 -4.35 -12.59
C PHE A 112 3.42 -4.19 -12.89
N THR A 113 2.97 -4.56 -14.09
CA THR A 113 1.55 -4.48 -14.47
C THR A 113 0.67 -5.34 -13.56
N VAL A 114 1.10 -6.54 -13.21
CA VAL A 114 0.37 -7.40 -12.26
C VAL A 114 0.24 -6.72 -10.89
N LYS A 115 1.31 -6.09 -10.38
CA LYS A 115 1.27 -5.40 -9.08
C LYS A 115 0.38 -4.15 -9.12
N ILE A 116 0.35 -3.41 -10.22
CA ILE A 116 -0.56 -2.28 -10.42
C ILE A 116 -2.02 -2.74 -10.43
N ILE A 117 -2.33 -3.83 -11.13
CA ILE A 117 -3.68 -4.42 -11.13
C ILE A 117 -4.06 -4.87 -9.71
N SER A 118 -3.16 -5.52 -8.99
CA SER A 118 -3.39 -5.92 -7.60
C SER A 118 -3.69 -4.71 -6.70
N MET A 119 -2.96 -3.61 -6.83
CA MET A 119 -3.24 -2.35 -6.11
C MET A 119 -4.64 -1.82 -6.41
N ALA A 120 -5.05 -1.83 -7.69
CA ALA A 120 -6.39 -1.40 -8.09
C ALA A 120 -7.47 -2.29 -7.46
N ILE A 121 -7.29 -3.60 -7.48
CA ILE A 121 -8.21 -4.57 -6.85
C ILE A 121 -8.31 -4.31 -5.34
N TYR A 122 -7.19 -4.13 -4.63
CA TYR A 122 -7.21 -3.82 -3.19
C TYR A 122 -7.92 -2.50 -2.90
N THR A 123 -7.69 -1.47 -3.72
CA THR A 123 -8.39 -0.19 -3.60
C THR A 123 -9.90 -0.35 -3.67
N VAL A 124 -10.38 -1.11 -4.66
CA VAL A 124 -11.82 -1.38 -4.85
C VAL A 124 -12.36 -2.20 -3.66
N LEU A 125 -11.66 -3.26 -3.24
CA LEU A 125 -12.09 -4.11 -2.12
C LEU A 125 -12.20 -3.31 -0.81
N PHE A 126 -11.19 -2.52 -0.46
CA PHE A 126 -11.22 -1.71 0.75
C PHE A 126 -12.28 -0.61 0.70
N THR A 127 -12.47 0.03 -0.46
CA THR A 127 -13.49 1.07 -0.63
C THR A 127 -14.90 0.47 -0.51
N LEU A 128 -15.17 -0.66 -1.18
CA LEU A 128 -16.46 -1.34 -1.10
C LEU A 128 -16.72 -1.86 0.33
N GLY A 129 -15.73 -2.47 0.96
CA GLY A 129 -15.83 -2.93 2.35
C GLY A 129 -16.15 -1.78 3.31
N GLY A 130 -15.44 -0.67 3.20
CA GLY A 130 -15.70 0.54 3.99
C GLY A 130 -17.09 1.13 3.72
N TYR A 131 -17.52 1.16 2.46
CA TYR A 131 -18.85 1.64 2.09
C TYR A 131 -19.96 0.78 2.70
N VAL A 132 -19.86 -0.55 2.60
CA VAL A 132 -20.86 -1.49 3.17
C VAL A 132 -20.93 -1.33 4.69
N LEU A 133 -19.79 -1.22 5.37
CA LEU A 133 -19.75 -1.01 6.82
C LEU A 133 -20.37 0.34 7.23
N THR A 134 -20.13 1.39 6.45
CA THR A 134 -20.67 2.73 6.72
C THR A 134 -22.17 2.78 6.43
N ARG A 135 -22.63 2.12 5.36
CA ARG A 135 -24.07 2.06 5.03
C ARG A 135 -24.89 1.37 6.13
N ARG A 136 -24.39 0.28 6.69
CA ARG A 136 -25.03 -0.40 7.84
C ARG A 136 -25.14 0.49 9.08
N ARG A 137 -24.30 1.53 9.21
CA ARG A 137 -24.39 2.50 10.31
C ARG A 137 -25.65 3.37 10.24
N LYS A 138 -26.04 3.82 9.03
CA LYS A 138 -27.21 4.70 8.85
C LYS A 138 -28.53 4.02 9.22
N TYR A 139 -28.63 2.71 9.02
CA TYR A 139 -29.85 1.96 9.35
C TYR A 139 -29.96 1.56 10.83
N ALA A 140 -28.90 1.65 11.61
CA ALA A 140 -28.91 1.31 13.04
C ALA A 140 -29.11 2.53 13.97
N SER A 141 -29.21 3.73 13.41
CA SER A 141 -29.42 4.99 14.14
C SER A 141 -30.79 5.62 13.89
N LEU A 142 -31.69 4.91 13.20
CA LEU A 142 -33.13 5.16 13.10
C LEU A 142 -33.89 4.19 14.03
#